data_1ad9b69a8ef3e922e327d270864b52c1
#
_entry.id   1ad9b69a8ef3e922e327d270864b52c1
#
_cell.length_a   1.000
_cell.length_b   1.000
_cell.length_c   1.000
_cell.angle_alpha   90.00
_cell.angle_beta   90.00
_cell.angle_gamma   90.00
#
_symmetry.space_group_name_H-M   'P 1'
#
loop_
_entity.id
_entity.type
_entity.pdbx_description
1 polymer ?
#
loop_
_entity_poly.entity_id
_entity_poly.type
_entity_poly.pdbx_seq_one_letter_code
_entity_poly.pdbx_strand_id
1 'polypeptide(L)'
;VWVLDAIGIPYALKQWMAVIIGGPAGIAALIGSTMLLHRRLVDPRIRVTSTVPDILIMVLIWLQLAIGLLTITQTLQHMDGSEMVRFMNWSQSVVSWNINAWVTVVDVHWLYKLHIFLGLIITALFPFTRLVHIWSGFAAPFRYLLTRPGYQIVRSRRHRPLEERRRAYDKVQAKRGPTATTPAE
;
A
#
# COMPACT_ATOMS: atom_id res chain seq x y z
N VAL A 1 17.41 5.11 -11.16
CA VAL A 1 17.85 6.24 -11.99
C VAL A 1 19.31 6.06 -12.34
N TRP A 2 20.24 5.99 -11.39
CA TRP A 2 21.68 5.80 -11.61
C TRP A 2 22.02 4.61 -12.53
N VAL A 3 21.32 3.49 -12.37
CA VAL A 3 21.49 2.31 -13.23
C VAL A 3 21.12 2.62 -14.69
N LEU A 4 20.01 3.33 -14.91
CA LEU A 4 19.55 3.69 -16.26
C LEU A 4 20.44 4.78 -16.90
N ASP A 5 21.07 5.63 -16.10
CA ASP A 5 22.06 6.60 -16.57
C ASP A 5 23.38 5.92 -16.92
N ALA A 6 23.81 4.94 -16.12
CA ALA A 6 25.00 4.13 -16.39
C ALA A 6 24.87 3.31 -17.69
N ILE A 7 23.65 2.94 -18.09
CA ILE A 7 23.37 2.24 -19.35
C ILE A 7 23.23 3.22 -20.54
N GLY A 8 23.24 4.54 -20.28
CA GLY A 8 23.20 5.57 -21.34
C GLY A 8 21.84 5.77 -22.00
N ILE A 9 20.73 5.42 -21.30
CA ILE A 9 19.38 5.58 -21.84
C ILE A 9 19.00 7.08 -21.87
N PRO A 10 18.57 7.63 -23.03
CA PRO A 10 18.15 9.04 -23.14
C PRO A 10 16.97 9.38 -22.22
N TYR A 11 16.94 10.57 -21.66
CA TYR A 11 15.85 11.02 -20.76
C TYR A 11 14.48 10.98 -21.42
N ALA A 12 14.38 11.34 -22.70
CA ALA A 12 13.14 11.23 -23.46
C ALA A 12 12.61 9.78 -23.49
N LEU A 13 13.49 8.79 -23.68
CA LEU A 13 13.08 7.39 -23.69
C LEU A 13 12.60 6.94 -22.30
N LYS A 14 13.25 7.39 -21.22
CA LYS A 14 12.79 7.13 -19.84
C LYS A 14 11.40 7.70 -19.59
N GLN A 15 11.16 8.92 -20.11
CA GLN A 15 9.86 9.58 -20.01
C GLN A 15 8.78 8.81 -20.79
N TRP A 16 9.07 8.39 -22.02
CA TRP A 16 8.17 7.54 -22.82
C TRP A 16 7.82 6.23 -22.11
N MET A 17 8.82 5.55 -21.56
CA MET A 17 8.60 4.33 -20.78
C MET A 17 7.71 4.60 -19.56
N ALA A 18 7.93 5.69 -18.85
CA ALA A 18 7.11 6.07 -17.70
C ALA A 18 5.65 6.31 -18.10
N VAL A 19 5.39 6.95 -19.24
CA VAL A 19 4.03 7.21 -19.74
C VAL A 19 3.37 5.91 -20.24
N ILE A 20 4.07 5.11 -21.05
CA ILE A 20 3.50 3.90 -21.66
C ILE A 20 3.21 2.81 -20.63
N ILE A 21 4.07 2.67 -19.62
CA ILE A 21 3.89 1.66 -18.58
C ILE A 21 3.08 2.25 -17.41
N GLY A 22 3.45 3.44 -16.96
CA GLY A 22 2.82 4.10 -15.83
C GLY A 22 1.38 4.54 -16.08
N GLY A 23 1.06 4.97 -17.31
CA GLY A 23 -0.30 5.37 -17.68
C GLY A 23 -1.33 4.25 -17.51
N PRO A 24 -1.20 3.14 -18.24
CA PRO A 24 -2.12 1.99 -18.11
C PRO A 24 -2.14 1.39 -16.69
N ALA A 25 -0.96 1.29 -16.05
CA ALA A 25 -0.87 0.81 -14.68
C ALA A 25 -1.59 1.74 -13.69
N GLY A 26 -1.45 3.05 -13.87
CA GLY A 26 -2.14 4.07 -13.08
C GLY A 26 -3.66 4.01 -13.26
N ILE A 27 -4.15 3.83 -14.49
CA ILE A 27 -5.58 3.67 -14.78
C ILE A 27 -6.11 2.40 -14.10
N ALA A 28 -5.41 1.28 -14.23
CA ALA A 28 -5.80 0.03 -13.58
C ALA A 28 -5.84 0.17 -12.04
N ALA A 29 -4.84 0.85 -11.47
CA ALA A 29 -4.77 1.14 -10.03
C ALA A 29 -5.91 2.07 -9.59
N LEU A 30 -6.25 3.10 -10.38
CA LEU A 30 -7.37 3.99 -10.08
C LEU A 30 -8.71 3.26 -10.11
N ILE A 31 -8.94 2.40 -11.11
CA ILE A 31 -10.15 1.56 -11.17
C ILE A 31 -10.21 0.65 -9.95
N GLY A 32 -9.13 -0.07 -9.63
CA GLY A 32 -9.07 -0.96 -8.48
C GLY A 32 -9.30 -0.23 -7.15
N SER A 33 -8.67 0.94 -6.96
CA SER A 33 -8.87 1.75 -5.76
C SER A 33 -10.28 2.31 -5.64
N THR A 34 -10.91 2.68 -6.77
CA THR A 34 -12.32 3.12 -6.81
C THR A 34 -13.25 1.98 -6.39
N MET A 35 -13.04 0.78 -6.91
CA MET A 35 -13.83 -0.39 -6.52
C MET A 35 -13.67 -0.71 -5.03
N LEU A 36 -12.44 -0.65 -4.51
CA LEU A 36 -12.16 -0.88 -3.09
C LEU A 36 -12.79 0.20 -2.20
N LEU A 37 -12.69 1.46 -2.59
CA LEU A 37 -13.30 2.58 -1.87
C LEU A 37 -14.83 2.46 -1.86
N HIS A 38 -15.44 2.21 -3.02
CA HIS A 38 -16.88 1.98 -3.13
C HIS A 38 -17.34 0.83 -2.23
N ARG A 39 -16.67 -0.32 -2.30
CA ARG A 39 -16.97 -1.48 -1.46
C ARG A 39 -16.87 -1.16 0.03
N ARG A 40 -15.87 -0.37 0.43
CA ARG A 40 -15.65 0.01 1.83
C ARG A 40 -16.73 0.98 2.35
N LEU A 41 -17.30 1.79 1.48
CA LEU A 41 -18.34 2.76 1.83
C LEU A 41 -19.74 2.13 1.84
N VAL A 42 -20.01 1.19 0.92
CA VAL A 42 -21.37 0.65 0.66
C VAL A 42 -21.61 -0.69 1.37
N ASP A 43 -20.60 -1.59 1.44
CA ASP A 43 -20.77 -2.91 2.03
C ASP A 43 -20.87 -2.81 3.57
N PRO A 44 -22.04 -3.19 4.18
CA PRO A 44 -22.25 -3.08 5.63
C PRO A 44 -21.25 -3.89 6.45
N ARG A 45 -20.83 -5.06 5.95
CA ARG A 45 -19.89 -5.96 6.65
C ARG A 45 -18.50 -5.34 6.75
N ILE A 46 -18.06 -4.66 5.69
CA ILE A 46 -16.75 -4.01 5.64
C ILE A 46 -16.78 -2.69 6.41
N ARG A 47 -17.89 -1.97 6.32
CA ARG A 47 -18.06 -0.68 7.01
C ARG A 47 -17.97 -0.81 8.53
N VAL A 48 -18.55 -1.85 9.12
CA VAL A 48 -18.48 -2.10 10.58
C VAL A 48 -17.05 -2.34 11.06
N THR A 49 -16.19 -2.92 10.21
CA THR A 49 -14.77 -3.20 10.53
C THR A 49 -13.81 -2.12 10.10
N SER A 50 -14.29 -1.11 9.38
CA SER A 50 -13.48 0.01 8.87
C SER A 50 -13.48 1.17 9.87
N THR A 51 -12.28 1.64 10.22
CA THR A 51 -12.10 2.84 11.04
C THR A 51 -12.00 4.08 10.17
N VAL A 52 -12.22 5.25 10.76
CA VAL A 52 -12.09 6.54 10.04
C VAL A 52 -10.70 6.71 9.39
N PRO A 53 -9.58 6.40 10.07
CA PRO A 53 -8.26 6.43 9.43
C PRO A 53 -8.12 5.52 8.22
N ASP A 54 -8.80 4.36 8.21
CA ASP A 54 -8.74 3.42 7.08
C ASP A 54 -9.42 3.98 5.83
N ILE A 55 -10.52 4.72 6.01
CA ILE A 55 -11.23 5.38 4.91
C ILE A 55 -10.43 6.58 4.43
N LEU A 56 -9.92 7.39 5.36
CA LEU A 56 -9.13 8.58 5.06
C LEU A 56 -7.90 8.24 4.21
N ILE A 57 -7.11 7.26 4.62
CA ILE A 57 -5.90 6.88 3.86
C ILE A 57 -6.26 6.34 2.48
N MET A 58 -7.39 5.62 2.34
CA MET A 58 -7.83 5.12 1.05
C MET A 58 -8.28 6.25 0.11
N VAL A 59 -8.97 7.28 0.65
CA VAL A 59 -9.33 8.48 -0.10
C VAL A 59 -8.09 9.25 -0.54
N LEU A 60 -7.09 9.40 0.35
CA LEU A 60 -5.82 10.05 0.01
C LEU A 60 -5.07 9.32 -1.10
N ILE A 61 -5.01 7.98 -1.05
CA ILE A 61 -4.40 7.16 -2.10
C ILE A 61 -5.18 7.31 -3.42
N TRP A 62 -6.50 7.31 -3.37
CA TRP A 62 -7.33 7.50 -4.55
C TRP A 62 -7.08 8.88 -5.19
N LEU A 63 -7.04 9.95 -4.38
CA LEU A 63 -6.70 11.31 -4.84
C LEU A 63 -5.28 11.35 -5.44
N GLN A 64 -4.33 10.71 -4.79
CA GLN A 64 -2.95 10.62 -5.26
C GLN A 64 -2.86 9.97 -6.65
N LEU A 65 -3.60 8.87 -6.87
CA LEU A 65 -3.67 8.21 -8.16
C LEU A 65 -4.34 9.08 -9.23
N ALA A 66 -5.46 9.73 -8.89
CA ALA A 66 -6.17 10.63 -9.80
C ALA A 66 -5.29 11.82 -10.23
N ILE A 67 -4.65 12.50 -9.26
CA ILE A 67 -3.75 13.61 -9.55
C ILE A 67 -2.53 13.11 -10.32
N GLY A 68 -1.97 11.94 -9.99
CA GLY A 68 -0.86 11.33 -10.72
C GLY A 68 -1.20 11.08 -12.20
N LEU A 69 -2.39 10.60 -12.52
CA LEU A 69 -2.84 10.46 -13.91
C LEU A 69 -3.01 11.82 -14.61
N LEU A 70 -3.49 12.84 -13.90
CA LEU A 70 -3.58 14.19 -14.43
C LEU A 70 -2.20 14.78 -14.74
N THR A 71 -1.14 14.45 -13.99
CA THR A 71 0.22 14.89 -14.31
C THR A 71 0.73 14.31 -15.63
N ILE A 72 0.24 13.13 -16.04
CA ILE A 72 0.61 12.54 -17.34
C ILE A 72 0.17 13.45 -18.50
N THR A 73 -0.98 14.11 -18.39
CA THR A 73 -1.45 15.04 -19.44
C THR A 73 -0.51 16.24 -19.62
N GLN A 74 0.09 16.72 -18.53
CA GLN A 74 1.11 17.77 -18.58
C GLN A 74 2.44 17.24 -19.14
N THR A 75 2.83 16.03 -18.73
CA THR A 75 4.02 15.35 -19.22
C THR A 75 3.98 15.16 -20.75
N LEU A 76 2.80 14.84 -21.31
CA LEU A 76 2.61 14.68 -22.76
C LEU A 76 2.77 15.99 -23.56
N GLN A 77 2.61 17.14 -22.92
CA GLN A 77 2.82 18.44 -23.57
C GLN A 77 4.31 18.82 -23.67
N HIS A 78 5.15 18.23 -22.80
CA HIS A 78 6.57 18.51 -22.70
C HIS A 78 7.37 17.19 -22.72
N MET A 79 7.45 16.58 -23.91
CA MET A 79 8.11 15.26 -24.09
C MET A 79 9.64 15.36 -24.33
N ASP A 80 10.24 16.48 -23.97
CA ASP A 80 11.68 16.75 -24.09
C ASP A 80 12.52 16.12 -22.96
N GLY A 81 11.89 15.56 -21.94
CA GLY A 81 12.54 14.97 -20.77
C GLY A 81 12.95 15.96 -19.69
N SER A 82 12.73 17.28 -19.90
CA SER A 82 13.15 18.32 -18.95
C SER A 82 12.51 18.16 -17.57
N GLU A 83 11.23 17.88 -17.53
CA GLU A 83 10.49 17.63 -16.27
C GLU A 83 11.03 16.41 -15.53
N MET A 84 11.36 15.35 -16.25
CA MET A 84 11.96 14.15 -15.68
C MET A 84 13.29 14.47 -15.00
N VAL A 85 14.15 15.26 -15.66
CA VAL A 85 15.45 15.69 -15.10
C VAL A 85 15.25 16.53 -13.83
N ARG A 86 14.28 17.45 -13.82
CA ARG A 86 13.97 18.27 -12.64
C ARG A 86 13.57 17.43 -11.45
N PHE A 87 12.67 16.47 -11.63
CA PHE A 87 12.26 15.57 -10.55
C PHE A 87 13.37 14.64 -10.08
N MET A 88 14.23 14.20 -10.99
CA MET A 88 15.41 13.42 -10.63
C MET A 88 16.38 14.22 -9.76
N ASN A 89 16.68 15.45 -10.16
CA ASN A 89 17.55 16.34 -9.40
C ASN A 89 16.95 16.68 -8.03
N TRP A 90 15.64 16.92 -7.99
CA TRP A 90 14.94 17.14 -6.73
C TRP A 90 15.05 15.94 -5.80
N SER A 91 14.74 14.74 -6.26
CA SER A 91 14.79 13.54 -5.42
C SER A 91 16.21 13.22 -4.93
N GLN A 92 17.22 13.43 -5.78
CA GLN A 92 18.63 13.28 -5.37
C GLN A 92 19.03 14.33 -4.33
N SER A 93 18.59 15.58 -4.51
CA SER A 93 18.87 16.66 -3.56
C SER A 93 18.23 16.39 -2.21
N VAL A 94 17.00 15.85 -2.16
CA VAL A 94 16.33 15.47 -0.93
C VAL A 94 17.07 14.32 -0.23
N VAL A 95 17.46 13.28 -0.96
CA VAL A 95 18.20 12.14 -0.40
C VAL A 95 19.60 12.55 0.09
N SER A 96 20.22 13.54 -0.58
CA SER A 96 21.53 14.10 -0.19
C SER A 96 21.42 15.16 0.91
N TRP A 97 20.26 15.35 1.53
CA TRP A 97 20.02 16.35 2.58
C TRP A 97 20.37 17.78 2.16
N ASN A 98 20.24 18.11 0.88
CA ASN A 98 20.48 19.44 0.38
C ASN A 98 19.31 20.37 0.74
N ILE A 99 19.57 21.39 1.56
CA ILE A 99 18.56 22.37 2.02
C ILE A 99 17.92 23.11 0.85
N ASN A 100 18.63 23.28 -0.27
CA ASN A 100 18.15 23.98 -1.46
C ASN A 100 17.39 23.08 -2.46
N ALA A 101 17.03 21.85 -2.07
CA ALA A 101 16.29 20.93 -2.94
C ALA A 101 14.98 21.53 -3.50
N TRP A 102 14.33 22.40 -2.74
CA TRP A 102 13.07 23.05 -3.12
C TRP A 102 13.19 23.95 -4.37
N VAL A 103 14.37 24.52 -4.63
CA VAL A 103 14.62 25.41 -5.78
C VAL A 103 14.36 24.69 -7.10
N THR A 104 14.63 23.40 -7.18
CA THR A 104 14.45 22.60 -8.41
C THR A 104 12.99 22.41 -8.81
N VAL A 105 12.05 22.58 -7.86
CA VAL A 105 10.60 22.38 -8.09
C VAL A 105 9.78 23.68 -8.01
N VAL A 106 10.41 24.84 -7.84
CA VAL A 106 9.71 26.14 -7.73
C VAL A 106 8.93 26.46 -9.00
N ASP A 107 9.54 26.26 -10.18
CA ASP A 107 8.97 26.62 -11.47
C ASP A 107 8.16 25.53 -12.14
N VAL A 108 7.94 24.41 -11.41
CA VAL A 108 7.16 23.29 -11.94
C VAL A 108 5.66 23.57 -11.81
N HIS A 109 4.87 23.04 -12.74
CA HIS A 109 3.42 23.21 -12.76
C HIS A 109 2.79 22.78 -11.41
N TRP A 110 1.80 23.53 -10.92
CA TRP A 110 1.18 23.34 -9.59
C TRP A 110 0.65 21.91 -9.35
N LEU A 111 0.24 21.21 -10.40
CA LEU A 111 -0.30 19.85 -10.34
C LEU A 111 0.76 18.86 -9.82
N TYR A 112 2.01 18.99 -10.27
CA TYR A 112 3.12 18.17 -9.76
C TYR A 112 3.41 18.49 -8.29
N LYS A 113 3.38 19.77 -7.91
CA LYS A 113 3.57 20.18 -6.50
C LYS A 113 2.52 19.57 -5.59
N LEU A 114 1.26 19.59 -6.03
CA LEU A 114 0.15 18.97 -5.30
C LEU A 114 0.33 17.46 -5.17
N HIS A 115 0.76 16.79 -6.25
CA HIS A 115 1.04 15.35 -6.24
C HIS A 115 2.17 14.99 -5.27
N ILE A 116 3.27 15.73 -5.29
CA ILE A 116 4.40 15.54 -4.36
C ILE A 116 3.95 15.79 -2.93
N PHE A 117 3.25 16.89 -2.67
CA PHE A 117 2.77 17.25 -1.34
C PHE A 117 1.85 16.17 -0.75
N LEU A 118 0.90 15.70 -1.54
CA LEU A 118 -0.01 14.63 -1.12
C LEU A 118 0.74 13.31 -0.88
N GLY A 119 1.74 12.99 -1.72
CA GLY A 119 2.61 11.84 -1.53
C GLY A 119 3.41 11.91 -0.23
N LEU A 120 3.92 13.08 0.13
CA LEU A 120 4.62 13.30 1.41
C LEU A 120 3.66 13.14 2.60
N ILE A 121 2.42 13.64 2.51
CA ILE A 121 1.40 13.43 3.55
C ILE A 121 1.12 11.93 3.72
N ILE A 122 0.91 11.18 2.64
CA ILE A 122 0.68 9.73 2.70
C ILE A 122 1.87 9.02 3.35
N THR A 123 3.09 9.40 2.99
CA THR A 123 4.32 8.85 3.57
C THR A 123 4.44 9.16 5.06
N ALA A 124 4.11 10.39 5.48
CA ALA A 124 4.11 10.78 6.89
C ALA A 124 3.03 10.04 7.71
N LEU A 125 1.87 9.79 7.10
CA LEU A 125 0.78 9.03 7.74
C LEU A 125 1.00 7.52 7.75
N PHE A 126 1.93 7.02 6.91
CA PHE A 126 2.19 5.58 6.76
C PHE A 126 2.38 4.84 8.08
N PRO A 127 3.25 5.28 9.03
CA PRO A 127 3.48 4.58 10.29
C PRO A 127 2.25 4.58 11.23
N PHE A 128 1.33 5.53 11.06
CA PHE A 128 0.13 5.66 11.89
C PHE A 128 -1.10 4.95 11.32
N THR A 129 -0.95 4.32 10.14
CA THR A 129 -2.03 3.63 9.45
C THR A 129 -1.77 2.13 9.39
N ARG A 130 -2.80 1.36 9.00
CA ARG A 130 -2.66 -0.09 8.78
C ARG A 130 -1.75 -0.44 7.60
N LEU A 131 -1.29 0.52 6.82
CA LEU A 131 -0.34 0.30 5.74
C LEU A 131 0.99 -0.29 6.24
N VAL A 132 1.36 -0.03 7.51
CA VAL A 132 2.55 -0.63 8.14
C VAL A 132 2.51 -2.17 8.15
N HIS A 133 1.29 -2.76 8.16
CA HIS A 133 1.13 -4.21 8.13
C HIS A 133 1.55 -4.85 6.80
N ILE A 134 1.56 -4.09 5.70
CA ILE A 134 2.07 -4.55 4.41
C ILE A 134 3.55 -4.91 4.56
N TRP A 135 4.34 -4.01 5.15
CA TRP A 135 5.77 -4.25 5.40
C TRP A 135 6.03 -5.36 6.41
N SER A 136 5.27 -5.41 7.50
CA SER A 136 5.39 -6.49 8.49
C SER A 136 5.03 -7.86 7.89
N GLY A 137 4.07 -7.90 6.98
CA GLY A 137 3.69 -9.10 6.24
C GLY A 137 4.81 -9.62 5.34
N PHE A 138 5.55 -8.74 4.67
CA PHE A 138 6.73 -9.10 3.87
C PHE A 138 7.96 -9.40 4.74
N ALA A 139 8.15 -8.67 5.82
CA ALA A 139 9.30 -8.86 6.70
C ALA A 139 9.22 -10.17 7.50
N ALA A 140 8.02 -10.68 7.80
CA ALA A 140 7.84 -11.90 8.57
C ALA A 140 8.51 -13.14 7.92
N PRO A 141 8.25 -13.47 6.62
CA PRO A 141 8.94 -14.57 5.95
C PRO A 141 10.47 -14.44 5.97
N PHE A 142 10.99 -13.23 5.68
CA PHE A 142 12.42 -12.98 5.69
C PHE A 142 13.03 -13.14 7.08
N ARG A 143 12.35 -12.67 8.11
CA ARG A 143 12.81 -12.83 9.50
C ARG A 143 12.85 -14.31 9.88
N TYR A 144 11.87 -15.12 9.50
CA TYR A 144 11.86 -16.56 9.77
C TYR A 144 12.96 -17.27 8.99
N LEU A 145 13.21 -16.89 7.74
CA LEU A 145 14.26 -17.48 6.93
C LEU A 145 15.66 -17.22 7.50
N LEU A 146 15.89 -16.00 7.99
CA LEU A 146 17.20 -15.57 8.51
C LEU A 146 17.46 -16.02 9.95
N THR A 147 16.42 -16.02 10.81
CA THR A 147 16.61 -16.31 12.25
C THR A 147 16.38 -17.78 12.60
N ARG A 148 15.67 -18.54 11.78
CA ARG A 148 15.39 -19.96 12.00
C ARG A 148 15.42 -20.74 10.69
N PRO A 149 16.62 -20.97 10.10
CA PRO A 149 16.74 -21.82 8.91
C PRO A 149 16.21 -23.23 9.24
N GLY A 150 15.24 -23.69 8.47
CA GLY A 150 14.58 -24.99 8.68
C GLY A 150 13.22 -24.94 9.40
N TYR A 151 12.76 -23.77 9.84
CA TYR A 151 11.41 -23.60 10.39
C TYR A 151 10.39 -23.46 9.26
N GLN A 152 9.72 -24.53 8.92
CA GLN A 152 8.55 -24.48 8.03
C GLN A 152 7.34 -24.08 8.86
N ILE A 153 6.72 -22.92 8.51
CA ILE A 153 5.38 -22.58 8.99
C ILE A 153 4.39 -23.45 8.22
N VAL A 154 4.25 -24.70 8.61
CA VAL A 154 3.18 -25.55 8.13
C VAL A 154 1.92 -25.09 8.83
N ARG A 155 1.15 -24.20 8.20
CA ARG A 155 -0.23 -23.90 8.56
C ARG A 155 -1.09 -25.09 8.14
N SER A 156 -0.84 -26.26 8.73
CA SER A 156 -1.78 -27.35 8.60
C SER A 156 -3.04 -26.93 9.33
N ARG A 157 -4.06 -26.53 8.62
CA ARG A 157 -5.43 -26.74 9.07
C ARG A 157 -5.61 -28.26 9.15
N ARG A 158 -5.10 -28.87 10.22
CA ARG A 158 -5.52 -30.22 10.55
C ARG A 158 -7.04 -30.13 10.71
N HIS A 159 -7.76 -30.55 9.69
CA HIS A 159 -9.14 -30.99 9.88
C HIS A 159 -9.05 -32.12 10.88
N ARG A 160 -9.20 -31.78 12.16
CA ARG A 160 -9.42 -32.82 13.16
C ARG A 160 -10.67 -33.53 12.73
N PRO A 161 -10.65 -34.88 12.57
CA PRO A 161 -11.83 -35.66 12.28
C PRO A 161 -12.95 -35.26 13.25
N LEU A 162 -14.18 -35.25 12.77
CA LEU A 162 -15.34 -34.85 13.58
C LEU A 162 -15.39 -35.57 14.90
N GLU A 163 -14.91 -36.81 14.93
CA GLU A 163 -14.83 -37.65 16.15
C GLU A 163 -13.83 -37.08 17.17
N GLU A 164 -12.67 -36.59 16.77
CA GLU A 164 -11.74 -35.95 17.72
C GLU A 164 -12.29 -34.64 18.27
N ARG A 165 -13.07 -33.91 17.47
CA ARG A 165 -13.76 -32.69 17.94
C ARG A 165 -14.84 -33.04 18.99
N ARG A 166 -15.63 -34.10 18.76
CA ARG A 166 -16.59 -34.58 19.73
C ARG A 166 -15.91 -35.02 21.03
N ARG A 167 -14.89 -35.85 20.96
CA ARG A 167 -14.14 -36.29 22.16
C ARG A 167 -13.51 -35.12 22.92
N ALA A 168 -13.02 -34.11 22.24
CA ALA A 168 -12.50 -32.89 22.89
C ALA A 168 -13.61 -32.08 23.57
N TYR A 169 -14.77 -31.97 22.93
CA TYR A 169 -15.96 -31.30 23.49
C TYR A 169 -16.46 -32.04 24.73
N ASP A 170 -16.62 -33.35 24.66
CA ASP A 170 -17.08 -34.20 25.78
C ASP A 170 -16.13 -34.13 26.97
N LYS A 171 -14.81 -34.11 26.73
CA LYS A 171 -13.81 -33.89 27.80
C LYS A 171 -13.93 -32.53 28.47
N VAL A 172 -14.27 -31.47 27.73
CA VAL A 172 -14.48 -30.14 28.30
C VAL A 172 -15.78 -30.08 29.10
N GLN A 173 -16.83 -30.69 28.61
CA GLN A 173 -18.12 -30.78 29.32
C GLN A 173 -18.01 -31.61 30.60
N ALA A 174 -17.31 -32.74 30.57
CA ALA A 174 -17.04 -33.55 31.75
C ALA A 174 -16.27 -32.82 32.86
N LYS A 175 -15.36 -31.89 32.45
CA LYS A 175 -14.65 -31.03 33.42
C LYS A 175 -15.49 -29.88 33.99
N ARG A 176 -16.58 -29.48 33.32
CA ARG A 176 -17.47 -28.40 33.79
C ARG A 176 -18.52 -28.84 34.83
N GLY A 177 -18.68 -30.13 35.04
CA GLY A 177 -19.70 -30.65 35.91
C GLY A 177 -21.12 -30.47 35.36
N PRO A 178 -22.13 -31.13 35.91
CA PRO A 178 -23.51 -30.92 35.51
C PRO A 178 -23.93 -29.48 35.83
N THR A 179 -24.29 -28.71 34.79
CA THR A 179 -24.97 -27.42 34.98
C THR A 179 -26.23 -27.68 35.77
N ALA A 180 -26.31 -27.16 37.00
CA ALA A 180 -27.52 -27.18 37.77
C ALA A 180 -28.65 -26.56 36.95
N THR A 181 -29.56 -27.39 36.45
CA THR A 181 -30.82 -26.93 35.88
C THR A 181 -31.61 -26.32 37.01
N THR A 182 -31.72 -25.01 37.02
CA THR A 182 -32.67 -24.28 37.89
C THR A 182 -34.07 -24.75 37.51
N PRO A 183 -34.88 -25.33 38.43
CA PRO A 183 -36.26 -25.61 38.10
C PRO A 183 -37.01 -24.32 37.92
N ALA A 184 -37.73 -24.20 36.81
CA ALA A 184 -38.71 -23.15 36.59
C ALA A 184 -39.88 -23.39 37.54
N GLU A 185 -40.11 -22.46 38.46
CA GLU A 185 -41.41 -22.18 39.09
C GLU A 185 -42.10 -21.09 38.29
#